data_374956aae21114e7df953f482cac88e4
#
_entry.id   374956aae21114e7df953f482cac88e4
#
_cell.length_a   1.000
_cell.length_b   1.000
_cell.length_c   1.000
_cell.angle_alpha   90.00
_cell.angle_beta   90.00
_cell.angle_gamma   90.00
#
_symmetry.space_group_name_H-M   'P 1'
#
loop_
_entity.id
_entity.type
_entity.pdbx_description
1 polymer ?
#
loop_
_entity_poly.entity_id
_entity_poly.type
_entity_poly.pdbx_seq_one_letter_code
_entity_poly.pdbx_strand_id
1 'polypeptide(L)'
;MVIDLDLTMDAMILNIKFDIMAKSLRPSAETEFENRLREKRQAAGLSQRQLGDMAGVTRQAVAAVETNQYSPATSVALQFARALQCRVEDLFSIKSDGEIIQGELLGSLPKGGNFRAQVTQVGDRALIRPLDGHGGLTSLTASADGLIVASDSRLRRVKVKLLRDLSAVRRTIVIGGCDPGMFIAAEHVARHGNGILAPWFMGSGTALGALRRGEIHVAGIHLADERSESWKLKRRVGGLDCMVVAFAHWEEGFIVRQGNPKKIRAVDDIAKPNIRIVNRETGSGARRLLDRGLQAAGISSARIKGYRDEVLTHLEVAARVQAGLADAGVGVRSVATICGLGFVPLQRERYDFVIPKIHYQSLPDLRNLLDVIVGKSFRAELEALGGYDTRDTGKVV
;
A
#
# COMPACT_ATOMS: atom_id res chain seq x y z
N MET A 1 51.13 58.45 14.56
CA MET A 1 50.26 58.11 13.43
C MET A 1 50.16 56.58 13.41
N VAL A 2 49.25 56.05 14.23
CA VAL A 2 49.00 54.61 14.33
C VAL A 2 47.80 54.36 13.43
N ILE A 3 48.02 53.67 12.33
CA ILE A 3 46.98 53.33 11.37
C ILE A 3 46.30 52.09 11.94
N ASP A 4 44.98 52.21 12.11
CA ASP A 4 44.05 51.23 12.64
C ASP A 4 43.95 50.04 11.64
N LEU A 5 44.70 48.98 11.89
CA LEU A 5 44.78 47.76 11.04
C LEU A 5 43.69 46.70 11.40
N ASP A 6 42.91 46.96 12.48
CA ASP A 6 41.94 45.94 12.97
C ASP A 6 40.59 45.98 12.26
N LEU A 7 40.19 47.14 11.68
CA LEU A 7 38.87 47.24 10.99
C LEU A 7 38.82 46.63 9.58
N THR A 8 39.99 46.43 8.97
CA THR A 8 40.09 45.87 7.60
C THR A 8 40.10 44.32 7.61
N MET A 9 40.64 43.72 8.68
CA MET A 9 40.67 42.25 8.79
C MET A 9 39.29 41.66 9.12
N ASP A 10 38.49 42.28 9.96
CA ASP A 10 37.14 41.81 10.29
C ASP A 10 36.18 41.94 9.10
N ALA A 11 36.27 43.01 8.31
CA ALA A 11 35.49 43.14 7.07
C ALA A 11 35.88 42.10 6.00
N MET A 12 37.16 41.73 5.94
CA MET A 12 37.67 40.72 4.99
C MET A 12 37.27 39.29 5.43
N ILE A 13 37.26 39.02 6.74
CA ILE A 13 36.81 37.74 7.30
C ILE A 13 35.30 37.60 7.20
N LEU A 14 34.52 38.67 7.34
CA LEU A 14 33.08 38.67 7.13
C LEU A 14 32.71 38.42 5.66
N ASN A 15 33.41 39.03 4.73
CA ASN A 15 33.21 38.80 3.29
C ASN A 15 33.59 37.36 2.88
N ILE A 16 34.69 36.82 3.42
CA ILE A 16 35.09 35.41 3.17
C ILE A 16 34.08 34.44 3.75
N LYS A 17 33.54 34.69 4.96
CA LYS A 17 32.46 33.88 5.54
C LYS A 17 31.18 33.99 4.74
N PHE A 18 30.81 35.14 4.22
CA PHE A 18 29.64 35.34 3.34
C PHE A 18 29.80 34.62 2.01
N ASP A 19 31.01 34.69 1.39
CA ASP A 19 31.29 33.97 0.15
C ASP A 19 31.35 32.45 0.30
N ILE A 20 31.85 31.97 1.44
CA ILE A 20 31.84 30.53 1.77
C ILE A 20 30.41 30.04 2.04
N MET A 21 29.59 30.82 2.77
CA MET A 21 28.18 30.54 2.96
C MET A 21 27.36 30.63 1.68
N ALA A 22 27.62 31.60 0.82
CA ALA A 22 26.97 31.72 -0.49
C ALA A 22 27.39 30.63 -1.48
N LYS A 23 28.63 30.11 -1.38
CA LYS A 23 29.09 28.94 -2.16
C LYS A 23 28.54 27.61 -1.64
N SER A 24 28.29 27.48 -0.34
CA SER A 24 27.67 26.28 0.24
C SER A 24 26.17 26.20 -0.02
N LEU A 25 25.53 27.29 -0.42
CA LEU A 25 24.10 27.36 -0.80
C LEU A 25 23.87 27.27 -2.32
N ARG A 26 24.93 27.11 -3.13
CA ARG A 26 24.71 26.77 -4.54
C ARG A 26 24.37 25.30 -4.63
N PRO A 27 23.16 24.95 -5.11
CA PRO A 27 22.85 23.54 -5.36
C PRO A 27 23.86 23.01 -6.39
N SER A 28 24.59 21.98 -6.00
CA SER A 28 25.43 21.21 -6.90
C SER A 28 24.52 20.45 -7.86
N ALA A 29 24.75 20.65 -9.16
CA ALA A 29 24.01 20.14 -10.30
C ALA A 29 22.67 20.86 -10.55
N GLU A 30 22.40 21.21 -11.79
CA GLU A 30 21.21 21.84 -12.32
C GLU A 30 19.96 21.12 -11.85
N THR A 31 19.41 21.57 -10.72
CA THR A 31 18.09 21.14 -10.28
C THR A 31 17.12 21.78 -11.24
N GLU A 32 16.63 21.03 -12.21
CA GLU A 32 15.72 21.53 -13.23
C GLU A 32 14.41 21.93 -12.54
N PHE A 33 14.21 23.25 -12.43
CA PHE A 33 13.01 23.82 -11.82
C PHE A 33 11.86 23.75 -12.84
N GLU A 34 10.82 23.02 -12.51
CA GLU A 34 9.61 22.93 -13.29
C GLU A 34 8.60 23.98 -12.81
N ASN A 35 8.13 24.80 -13.74
CA ASN A 35 7.19 25.88 -13.49
C ASN A 35 5.95 25.71 -14.36
N ARG A 36 4.82 25.39 -13.72
CA ARG A 36 3.52 25.19 -14.35
C ARG A 36 2.55 26.34 -14.13
N LEU A 37 3.02 27.48 -13.63
CA LEU A 37 2.15 28.63 -13.32
C LEU A 37 1.35 29.07 -14.53
N ARG A 38 1.99 29.18 -15.69
CA ARG A 38 1.36 29.56 -16.95
C ARG A 38 0.25 28.57 -17.37
N GLU A 39 0.55 27.29 -17.29
CA GLU A 39 -0.39 26.21 -17.63
C GLU A 39 -1.64 26.27 -16.74
N LYS A 40 -1.45 26.32 -15.42
CA LYS A 40 -2.53 26.38 -14.45
C LYS A 40 -3.36 27.64 -14.56
N ARG A 41 -2.72 28.78 -14.78
CA ARG A 41 -3.44 30.05 -15.03
C ARG A 41 -4.31 29.95 -16.28
N GLN A 42 -3.77 29.45 -17.39
CA GLN A 42 -4.52 29.27 -18.64
C GLN A 42 -5.68 28.30 -18.50
N ALA A 43 -5.46 27.18 -17.79
CA ALA A 43 -6.52 26.22 -17.48
C ALA A 43 -7.66 26.83 -16.63
N ALA A 44 -7.32 27.81 -15.76
CA ALA A 44 -8.30 28.57 -14.99
C ALA A 44 -8.95 29.71 -15.79
N GLY A 45 -8.61 29.91 -17.06
CA GLY A 45 -9.16 30.96 -17.91
C GLY A 45 -8.70 32.38 -17.53
N LEU A 46 -7.64 32.53 -16.74
CA LEU A 46 -7.19 33.82 -16.21
C LEU A 46 -6.13 34.47 -17.11
N SER A 47 -6.21 35.79 -17.28
CA SER A 47 -5.11 36.59 -17.81
C SER A 47 -4.01 36.79 -16.76
N GLN A 48 -2.77 37.13 -17.18
CA GLN A 48 -1.69 37.46 -16.25
C GLN A 48 -2.04 38.60 -15.30
N ARG A 49 -2.83 39.58 -15.78
CA ARG A 49 -3.32 40.71 -14.97
C ARG A 49 -4.27 40.25 -13.89
N GLN A 50 -5.27 39.43 -14.24
CA GLN A 50 -6.25 38.89 -13.28
C GLN A 50 -5.56 38.02 -12.20
N LEU A 51 -4.62 37.17 -12.59
CA LEU A 51 -3.85 36.39 -11.61
C LEU A 51 -3.01 37.31 -10.70
N GLY A 52 -2.40 38.36 -11.28
CA GLY A 52 -1.66 39.38 -10.51
C GLY A 52 -2.53 40.07 -9.48
N ASP A 53 -3.71 40.54 -9.90
CA ASP A 53 -4.66 41.22 -9.02
C ASP A 53 -5.13 40.29 -7.87
N MET A 54 -5.41 39.00 -8.17
CA MET A 54 -5.80 38.00 -7.16
C MET A 54 -4.68 37.64 -6.19
N ALA A 55 -3.44 37.63 -6.67
CA ALA A 55 -2.28 37.26 -5.86
C ALA A 55 -1.57 38.48 -5.23
N GLY A 56 -2.07 39.68 -5.44
CA GLY A 56 -1.49 40.93 -4.88
C GLY A 56 -0.11 41.27 -5.47
N VAL A 57 0.14 40.90 -6.74
CA VAL A 57 1.40 41.18 -7.46
C VAL A 57 1.12 41.83 -8.82
N THR A 58 2.14 42.43 -9.40
CA THR A 58 2.01 43.08 -10.73
C THR A 58 1.89 42.04 -11.86
N ARG A 59 1.25 42.42 -12.98
CA ARG A 59 1.26 41.62 -14.21
C ARG A 59 2.67 41.24 -14.65
N GLN A 60 3.63 42.19 -14.52
CA GLN A 60 5.03 41.97 -14.88
C GLN A 60 5.70 40.90 -14.01
N ALA A 61 5.37 40.89 -12.69
CA ALA A 61 5.88 39.84 -11.79
C ALA A 61 5.33 38.46 -12.18
N VAL A 62 4.03 38.34 -12.55
CA VAL A 62 3.47 37.08 -13.06
C VAL A 62 4.20 36.64 -14.32
N ALA A 63 4.42 37.56 -15.30
CA ALA A 63 5.12 37.25 -16.54
C ALA A 63 6.57 36.79 -16.31
N ALA A 64 7.30 37.46 -15.41
CA ALA A 64 8.67 37.11 -15.05
C ALA A 64 8.77 35.72 -14.38
N VAL A 65 7.81 35.40 -13.53
CA VAL A 65 7.74 34.06 -12.92
C VAL A 65 7.40 33.02 -13.98
N GLU A 66 6.39 33.23 -14.84
CA GLU A 66 6.00 32.28 -15.90
C GLU A 66 7.10 31.98 -16.91
N THR A 67 8.05 32.91 -17.08
CA THR A 67 9.19 32.75 -18.00
C THR A 67 10.49 32.32 -17.31
N ASN A 68 10.42 31.95 -16.02
CA ASN A 68 11.57 31.56 -15.18
C ASN A 68 12.64 32.66 -15.06
N GLN A 69 12.32 33.91 -15.37
CA GLN A 69 13.23 35.04 -15.17
C GLN A 69 13.36 35.40 -13.69
N TYR A 70 12.39 35.01 -12.88
CA TYR A 70 12.34 35.29 -11.46
C TYR A 70 11.70 34.11 -10.69
N SER A 71 12.36 33.68 -9.63
CA SER A 71 11.77 32.72 -8.67
C SER A 71 10.96 33.48 -7.64
N PRO A 72 9.66 33.15 -7.48
CA PRO A 72 8.82 33.87 -6.53
C PRO A 72 9.26 33.61 -5.09
N ALA A 73 9.16 34.61 -4.23
CA ALA A 73 9.27 34.41 -2.80
C ALA A 73 8.20 33.45 -2.31
N THR A 74 8.44 32.72 -1.23
CA THR A 74 7.49 31.72 -0.69
C THR A 74 6.09 32.30 -0.47
N SER A 75 5.98 33.54 0.01
CA SER A 75 4.70 34.21 0.20
C SER A 75 3.93 34.42 -1.11
N VAL A 76 4.62 34.78 -2.19
CA VAL A 76 4.04 34.97 -3.51
C VAL A 76 3.64 33.63 -4.13
N ALA A 77 4.44 32.58 -3.96
CA ALA A 77 4.09 31.23 -4.40
C ALA A 77 2.80 30.71 -3.72
N LEU A 78 2.67 30.94 -2.41
CA LEU A 78 1.45 30.63 -1.65
C LEU A 78 0.24 31.43 -2.12
N GLN A 79 0.42 32.71 -2.48
CA GLN A 79 -0.66 33.54 -3.03
C GLN A 79 -1.12 33.05 -4.42
N PHE A 80 -0.20 32.65 -5.30
CA PHE A 80 -0.56 32.03 -6.58
C PHE A 80 -1.32 30.72 -6.38
N ALA A 81 -0.85 29.86 -5.49
CA ALA A 81 -1.52 28.59 -5.19
C ALA A 81 -2.95 28.81 -4.66
N ARG A 82 -3.12 29.79 -3.76
CA ARG A 82 -4.43 30.18 -3.24
C ARG A 82 -5.34 30.75 -4.34
N ALA A 83 -4.83 31.63 -5.19
CA ALA A 83 -5.57 32.25 -6.30
C ALA A 83 -6.04 31.20 -7.33
N LEU A 84 -5.24 30.17 -7.56
CA LEU A 84 -5.51 29.09 -8.51
C LEU A 84 -6.14 27.86 -7.86
N GLN A 85 -6.46 27.91 -6.56
CA GLN A 85 -7.06 26.80 -5.78
C GLN A 85 -6.32 25.47 -5.92
N CYS A 86 -4.99 25.53 -5.89
CA CYS A 86 -4.12 24.35 -6.01
C CYS A 86 -3.01 24.40 -4.94
N ARG A 87 -2.17 23.38 -4.88
CA ARG A 87 -1.00 23.38 -4.00
C ARG A 87 0.17 24.11 -4.65
N VAL A 88 1.13 24.58 -3.83
CA VAL A 88 2.36 25.20 -4.35
C VAL A 88 3.15 24.23 -5.23
N GLU A 89 3.17 22.96 -4.84
CA GLU A 89 3.85 21.88 -5.56
C GLU A 89 3.21 21.57 -6.93
N ASP A 90 1.94 21.95 -7.12
CA ASP A 90 1.27 21.86 -8.42
C ASP A 90 1.70 22.97 -9.40
N LEU A 91 2.29 24.04 -8.87
CA LEU A 91 2.80 25.20 -9.64
C LEU A 91 4.31 25.12 -9.85
N PHE A 92 5.03 24.74 -8.81
CA PHE A 92 6.49 24.78 -8.76
C PHE A 92 7.01 23.48 -8.19
N SER A 93 7.80 22.77 -8.96
CA SER A 93 8.46 21.55 -8.52
C SER A 93 9.91 21.52 -8.95
N ILE A 94 10.72 20.82 -8.20
CA ILE A 94 12.07 20.48 -8.64
C ILE A 94 11.91 19.21 -9.46
N LYS A 95 12.24 19.22 -10.74
CA LYS A 95 12.36 17.98 -11.52
C LYS A 95 13.43 17.12 -10.82
N SER A 96 13.01 16.23 -9.99
CA SER A 96 13.84 15.09 -9.67
C SER A 96 13.77 14.16 -10.88
N ASP A 97 14.88 13.96 -11.52
CA ASP A 97 15.05 12.88 -12.50
C ASP A 97 15.01 11.53 -11.74
N GLY A 98 13.94 11.27 -11.04
CA GLY A 98 13.63 10.16 -10.14
C GLY A 98 14.90 9.52 -9.59
N GLU A 99 15.14 9.65 -8.29
CA GLU A 99 16.30 9.03 -7.62
C GLU A 99 16.39 7.54 -7.99
N ILE A 100 17.57 7.09 -8.39
CA ILE A 100 17.80 5.67 -8.68
C ILE A 100 18.32 5.01 -7.41
N ILE A 101 17.54 4.10 -6.89
CA ILE A 101 17.94 3.27 -5.76
C ILE A 101 18.25 1.84 -6.20
N GLN A 102 19.04 1.13 -5.41
CA GLN A 102 19.26 -0.30 -5.55
C GLN A 102 18.57 -1.05 -4.42
N GLY A 103 17.85 -2.13 -4.75
CA GLY A 103 17.15 -2.93 -3.77
C GLY A 103 17.13 -4.42 -4.11
N GLU A 104 16.67 -5.21 -3.16
CA GLU A 104 16.49 -6.65 -3.28
C GLU A 104 15.16 -6.95 -3.99
N LEU A 105 15.20 -7.79 -5.01
CA LEU A 105 14.03 -8.21 -5.76
C LEU A 105 13.24 -9.26 -4.97
N LEU A 106 11.97 -8.98 -4.68
CA LEU A 106 11.01 -9.95 -4.16
C LEU A 106 10.27 -10.63 -5.33
N GLY A 107 10.43 -11.96 -5.42
CA GLY A 107 9.83 -12.72 -6.51
C GLY A 107 10.72 -12.80 -7.75
N SER A 108 10.13 -12.76 -8.93
CA SER A 108 10.80 -12.83 -10.23
C SER A 108 10.29 -11.73 -11.16
N LEU A 109 11.12 -11.34 -12.12
CA LEU A 109 10.70 -10.40 -13.17
C LEU A 109 10.09 -11.17 -14.35
N PRO A 110 9.04 -10.64 -14.98
CA PRO A 110 8.59 -11.09 -16.27
C PRO A 110 9.70 -10.94 -17.33
N LYS A 111 9.56 -11.57 -18.49
CA LYS A 111 10.52 -11.40 -19.58
C LYS A 111 10.30 -10.08 -20.30
N GLY A 112 11.36 -9.26 -20.38
CA GLY A 112 11.45 -8.03 -21.20
C GLY A 112 10.69 -6.81 -20.63
N GLY A 113 11.22 -5.60 -20.82
CA GLY A 113 10.56 -4.33 -20.56
C GLY A 113 10.93 -3.62 -19.23
N ASN A 114 10.38 -2.41 -19.09
CA ASN A 114 10.40 -1.67 -17.84
C ASN A 114 9.21 -2.12 -17.00
N PHE A 115 9.45 -2.50 -15.77
CA PHE A 115 8.42 -3.02 -14.89
C PHE A 115 8.08 -2.02 -13.79
N ARG A 116 6.78 -1.89 -13.53
CA ARG A 116 6.28 -1.15 -12.37
C ARG A 116 6.62 -1.91 -11.09
N ALA A 117 7.03 -1.20 -10.07
CA ALA A 117 7.35 -1.82 -8.78
C ALA A 117 6.84 -1.00 -7.60
N GLN A 118 6.46 -1.71 -6.56
CA GLN A 118 6.38 -1.16 -5.21
C GLN A 118 7.73 -1.28 -4.54
N VAL A 119 8.08 -0.24 -3.79
CA VAL A 119 9.34 -0.14 -3.06
C VAL A 119 9.01 0.08 -1.59
N THR A 120 9.63 -0.70 -0.73
CA THR A 120 9.52 -0.50 0.71
C THR A 120 10.88 -0.66 1.38
N GLN A 121 11.02 -0.08 2.54
CA GLN A 121 12.19 -0.26 3.39
C GLN A 121 11.77 -0.99 4.67
N VAL A 122 12.37 -2.15 4.93
CA VAL A 122 12.18 -2.89 6.18
C VAL A 122 13.54 -3.03 6.86
N GLY A 123 13.73 -2.35 7.97
CA GLY A 123 15.06 -2.14 8.55
C GLY A 123 15.96 -1.41 7.56
N ASP A 124 17.17 -1.94 7.34
CA ASP A 124 18.14 -1.37 6.40
C ASP A 124 18.00 -1.87 4.96
N ARG A 125 16.99 -2.71 4.68
CA ARG A 125 16.81 -3.36 3.37
C ARG A 125 15.78 -2.59 2.53
N ALA A 126 16.17 -2.17 1.33
CA ALA A 126 15.23 -1.73 0.30
C ALA A 126 14.72 -2.96 -0.46
N LEU A 127 13.43 -3.19 -0.42
CA LEU A 127 12.76 -4.34 -1.01
C LEU A 127 11.91 -3.90 -2.18
N ILE A 128 12.05 -4.57 -3.30
CA ILE A 128 11.43 -4.23 -4.58
C ILE A 128 10.48 -5.35 -4.98
N ARG A 129 9.19 -5.05 -5.01
CA ARG A 129 8.14 -5.97 -5.44
C ARG A 129 7.63 -5.56 -6.82
N PRO A 130 7.85 -6.37 -7.87
CA PRO A 130 7.24 -6.13 -9.17
C PRO A 130 5.71 -6.19 -9.07
N LEU A 131 5.04 -5.26 -9.74
CA LEU A 131 3.57 -5.27 -9.88
C LEU A 131 3.13 -6.07 -11.10
N ASP A 132 3.99 -6.17 -12.11
CA ASP A 132 3.67 -6.83 -13.35
C ASP A 132 4.03 -8.33 -13.28
N GLY A 133 3.15 -9.18 -13.81
CA GLY A 133 3.38 -10.62 -13.95
C GLY A 133 2.96 -11.52 -12.80
N HIS A 134 2.74 -11.02 -11.59
CA HIS A 134 2.47 -11.85 -10.41
C HIS A 134 1.32 -11.41 -9.50
N GLY A 135 0.70 -10.28 -9.77
CA GLY A 135 -0.21 -9.67 -8.80
C GLY A 135 -1.70 -9.84 -9.05
N GLY A 136 -2.10 -10.53 -10.10
CA GLY A 136 -3.51 -10.63 -10.46
C GLY A 136 -4.17 -9.26 -10.70
N LEU A 137 -5.50 -9.20 -10.61
CA LEU A 137 -6.28 -7.96 -10.84
C LEU A 137 -5.91 -6.82 -9.87
N THR A 138 -5.45 -7.14 -8.66
CA THR A 138 -5.10 -6.15 -7.64
C THR A 138 -3.84 -5.35 -7.96
N SER A 139 -2.91 -5.92 -8.74
CA SER A 139 -1.71 -5.20 -9.17
C SER A 139 -2.00 -4.20 -10.29
N LEU A 140 -3.09 -4.36 -11.03
CA LEU A 140 -3.48 -3.42 -12.08
C LEU A 140 -3.80 -2.03 -11.52
N THR A 141 -4.51 -1.99 -10.39
CA THR A 141 -4.93 -0.74 -9.73
C THR A 141 -3.92 -0.21 -8.71
N ALA A 142 -2.89 -1.00 -8.39
CA ALA A 142 -1.85 -0.58 -7.46
C ALA A 142 -0.95 0.49 -8.09
N SER A 143 -0.73 1.58 -7.35
CA SER A 143 0.23 2.61 -7.74
C SER A 143 1.66 2.08 -7.60
N ALA A 144 2.53 2.41 -8.55
CA ALA A 144 3.95 2.09 -8.48
C ALA A 144 4.72 3.17 -7.73
N ASP A 145 5.68 2.75 -6.93
CA ASP A 145 6.65 3.65 -6.29
C ASP A 145 7.84 3.94 -7.22
N GLY A 146 8.05 3.11 -8.23
CA GLY A 146 9.15 3.27 -9.17
C GLY A 146 9.08 2.30 -10.36
N LEU A 147 10.01 2.51 -11.29
CA LEU A 147 10.21 1.68 -12.47
C LEU A 147 11.55 0.94 -12.36
N ILE A 148 11.53 -0.37 -12.56
CA ILE A 148 12.77 -1.19 -12.60
C ILE A 148 13.46 -0.88 -13.91
N VAL A 149 14.66 -0.29 -13.84
CA VAL A 149 15.46 0.13 -15.00
C VAL A 149 16.65 -0.77 -15.31
N ALA A 150 17.08 -1.58 -14.33
CA ALA A 150 18.11 -2.58 -14.52
C ALA A 150 17.97 -3.73 -13.50
N SER A 151 18.37 -4.93 -13.88
CA SER A 151 18.33 -6.11 -13.00
C SER A 151 19.61 -6.91 -13.10
N ASP A 152 20.09 -7.37 -11.94
CA ASP A 152 21.09 -8.42 -11.82
C ASP A 152 20.40 -9.68 -11.29
N SER A 153 20.11 -10.61 -12.20
CA SER A 153 19.42 -11.85 -11.86
C SER A 153 20.22 -12.78 -10.95
N ARG A 154 21.57 -12.70 -11.01
CA ARG A 154 22.45 -13.53 -10.18
C ARG A 154 22.42 -13.07 -8.72
N LEU A 155 22.37 -11.75 -8.47
CA LEU A 155 22.40 -11.18 -7.14
C LEU A 155 20.99 -10.89 -6.59
N ARG A 156 19.93 -11.16 -7.36
CA ARG A 156 18.55 -10.76 -7.02
C ARG A 156 18.44 -9.28 -6.65
N ARG A 157 19.24 -8.42 -7.29
CA ARG A 157 19.25 -6.98 -7.08
C ARG A 157 18.75 -6.27 -8.33
N VAL A 158 18.00 -5.20 -8.11
CA VAL A 158 17.47 -4.36 -9.17
C VAL A 158 17.74 -2.89 -8.88
N LYS A 159 17.88 -2.09 -9.96
CA LYS A 159 17.88 -0.63 -9.89
C LYS A 159 16.49 -0.14 -10.23
N VAL A 160 15.96 0.75 -9.41
CA VAL A 160 14.63 1.33 -9.56
C VAL A 160 14.74 2.83 -9.64
N LYS A 161 14.20 3.42 -10.69
CA LYS A 161 13.96 4.85 -10.81
C LYS A 161 12.68 5.18 -10.06
N LEU A 162 12.79 5.92 -8.96
CA LEU A 162 11.64 6.28 -8.13
C LEU A 162 10.71 7.25 -8.86
N LEU A 163 9.41 7.06 -8.67
CA LEU A 163 8.33 7.94 -9.13
C LEU A 163 7.79 8.82 -8.00
N ARG A 164 8.31 8.62 -6.78
CA ARG A 164 7.94 9.36 -5.57
C ARG A 164 9.16 9.53 -4.67
N ASP A 165 9.07 10.42 -3.70
CA ASP A 165 10.19 10.73 -2.81
C ASP A 165 10.64 9.52 -1.99
N LEU A 166 11.95 9.38 -1.80
CA LEU A 166 12.53 8.32 -0.98
C LEU A 166 12.03 8.38 0.48
N SER A 167 11.78 9.58 1.00
CA SER A 167 11.20 9.75 2.34
C SER A 167 9.81 9.13 2.46
N ALA A 168 8.98 9.23 1.43
CA ALA A 168 7.67 8.60 1.37
C ALA A 168 7.77 7.07 1.29
N VAL A 169 8.75 6.56 0.51
CA VAL A 169 9.05 5.12 0.45
C VAL A 169 9.44 4.57 1.81
N ARG A 170 10.31 5.28 2.54
CA ARG A 170 10.76 4.88 3.89
C ARG A 170 9.65 4.86 4.94
N ARG A 171 8.62 5.67 4.77
CA ARG A 171 7.45 5.72 5.64
C ARG A 171 6.35 4.75 5.24
N THR A 172 6.48 4.07 4.11
CA THR A 172 5.48 3.11 3.65
C THR A 172 5.46 1.88 4.53
N ILE A 173 4.29 1.59 5.14
CA ILE A 173 4.05 0.38 5.90
C ILE A 173 3.45 -0.68 4.99
N VAL A 174 4.10 -1.81 4.88
CA VAL A 174 3.57 -2.95 4.11
C VAL A 174 2.85 -3.91 5.04
N ILE A 175 1.59 -4.21 4.70
CA ILE A 175 0.80 -5.26 5.32
C ILE A 175 0.61 -6.40 4.33
N GLY A 176 1.10 -7.60 4.67
CA GLY A 176 0.81 -8.81 3.92
C GLY A 176 -0.39 -9.54 4.49
N GLY A 177 -1.42 -9.82 3.68
CA GLY A 177 -2.61 -10.52 4.14
C GLY A 177 -3.63 -10.75 3.02
N CYS A 178 -4.77 -11.34 3.37
CA CYS A 178 -5.81 -11.66 2.38
C CYS A 178 -7.13 -10.90 2.59
N ASP A 179 -7.24 -10.08 3.64
CA ASP A 179 -8.46 -9.34 3.95
C ASP A 179 -8.59 -8.09 3.07
N PRO A 180 -9.69 -7.93 2.29
CA PRO A 180 -9.94 -6.72 1.51
C PRO A 180 -10.04 -5.45 2.37
N GLY A 181 -10.45 -5.55 3.62
CA GLY A 181 -10.54 -4.42 4.56
C GLY A 181 -9.21 -3.69 4.80
N MET A 182 -8.07 -4.34 4.50
CA MET A 182 -6.76 -3.69 4.53
C MET A 182 -6.65 -2.51 3.54
N PHE A 183 -7.36 -2.56 2.41
CA PHE A 183 -7.38 -1.47 1.43
C PHE A 183 -8.20 -0.29 1.95
N ILE A 184 -9.30 -0.55 2.65
CA ILE A 184 -10.08 0.49 3.33
C ILE A 184 -9.23 1.14 4.42
N ALA A 185 -8.50 0.34 5.20
CA ALA A 185 -7.56 0.88 6.19
C ALA A 185 -6.49 1.78 5.54
N ALA A 186 -5.95 1.37 4.38
CA ALA A 186 -4.97 2.17 3.63
C ALA A 186 -5.54 3.52 3.19
N GLU A 187 -6.77 3.54 2.66
CA GLU A 187 -7.46 4.77 2.27
C GLU A 187 -7.73 5.69 3.46
N HIS A 188 -8.17 5.13 4.60
CA HIS A 188 -8.37 5.92 5.81
C HIS A 188 -7.06 6.52 6.33
N VAL A 189 -5.96 5.75 6.36
CA VAL A 189 -4.64 6.27 6.74
C VAL A 189 -4.22 7.41 5.81
N ALA A 190 -4.39 7.25 4.50
CA ALA A 190 -4.04 8.28 3.51
C ALA A 190 -4.88 9.57 3.69
N ARG A 191 -6.19 9.44 3.92
CA ARG A 191 -7.10 10.59 4.13
C ARG A 191 -6.74 11.40 5.38
N HIS A 192 -6.23 10.78 6.41
CA HIS A 192 -5.79 11.47 7.63
C HIS A 192 -4.39 12.09 7.49
N GLY A 193 -3.73 11.92 6.33
CA GLY A 193 -2.41 12.49 6.07
C GLY A 193 -1.27 11.87 6.87
N ASN A 194 -1.51 10.76 7.57
CA ASN A 194 -0.67 10.21 8.61
C ASN A 194 0.12 8.97 8.18
N GLY A 195 0.48 8.84 6.90
CA GLY A 195 1.33 7.74 6.44
C GLY A 195 0.85 7.10 5.14
N ILE A 196 1.57 6.09 4.70
CA ILE A 196 1.27 5.32 3.50
C ILE A 196 1.23 3.86 3.88
N LEU A 197 0.10 3.22 3.62
CA LEU A 197 -0.09 1.81 3.82
C LEU A 197 -0.16 1.10 2.47
N ALA A 198 0.67 0.08 2.28
CA ALA A 198 0.70 -0.75 1.08
C ALA A 198 0.21 -2.17 1.41
N PRO A 199 -1.06 -2.49 1.16
CA PRO A 199 -1.56 -3.85 1.32
C PRO A 199 -1.03 -4.77 0.21
N TRP A 200 -0.44 -5.90 0.62
CA TRP A 200 0.00 -6.95 -0.29
C TRP A 200 -0.85 -8.20 -0.09
N PHE A 201 -1.55 -8.61 -1.13
CA PHE A 201 -2.34 -9.84 -1.05
C PHE A 201 -1.47 -11.08 -0.94
N MET A 202 -1.69 -11.83 0.12
CA MET A 202 -1.08 -13.15 0.34
C MET A 202 -1.83 -13.92 1.43
N GLY A 203 -1.80 -15.24 1.36
CA GLY A 203 -2.39 -16.07 2.41
C GLY A 203 -1.66 -15.95 3.75
N SER A 204 -2.33 -16.25 4.87
CA SER A 204 -1.80 -16.10 6.24
C SER A 204 -0.44 -16.80 6.46
N GLY A 205 -0.25 -17.99 5.87
CA GLY A 205 1.02 -18.71 5.98
C GLY A 205 2.17 -17.99 5.27
N THR A 206 1.91 -17.47 4.08
CA THR A 206 2.86 -16.68 3.29
C THR A 206 3.19 -15.37 4.00
N ALA A 207 2.17 -14.69 4.58
CA ALA A 207 2.34 -13.45 5.32
C ALA A 207 3.25 -13.64 6.55
N LEU A 208 3.04 -14.69 7.35
CA LEU A 208 3.92 -15.00 8.47
C LEU A 208 5.34 -15.34 8.02
N GLY A 209 5.49 -16.05 6.90
CA GLY A 209 6.80 -16.33 6.30
C GLY A 209 7.51 -15.06 5.85
N ALA A 210 6.80 -14.14 5.18
CA ALA A 210 7.33 -12.85 4.74
C ALA A 210 7.71 -11.96 5.93
N LEU A 211 6.89 -11.93 7.00
CA LEU A 211 7.21 -11.22 8.24
C LEU A 211 8.50 -11.73 8.86
N ARG A 212 8.66 -13.05 8.95
CA ARG A 212 9.88 -13.69 9.49
C ARG A 212 11.13 -13.36 8.67
N ARG A 213 11.01 -13.22 7.35
CA ARG A 213 12.13 -12.84 6.48
C ARG A 213 12.40 -11.33 6.45
N GLY A 214 11.60 -10.53 7.17
CA GLY A 214 11.70 -9.07 7.14
C GLY A 214 11.37 -8.50 5.76
N GLU A 215 10.34 -9.01 5.11
CA GLU A 215 9.87 -8.55 3.79
C GLU A 215 8.63 -7.64 3.90
N ILE A 216 7.95 -7.67 5.05
CA ILE A 216 6.77 -6.86 5.37
C ILE A 216 6.84 -6.37 6.81
N HIS A 217 6.07 -5.34 7.14
CA HIS A 217 6.01 -4.78 8.49
C HIS A 217 4.94 -5.43 9.37
N VAL A 218 3.83 -5.85 8.78
CA VAL A 218 2.66 -6.40 9.46
C VAL A 218 2.17 -7.62 8.69
N ALA A 219 1.88 -8.71 9.38
CA ALA A 219 1.20 -9.86 8.79
C ALA A 219 -0.27 -9.89 9.22
N GLY A 220 -1.17 -9.84 8.26
CA GLY A 220 -2.60 -10.10 8.46
C GLY A 220 -2.89 -11.60 8.36
N ILE A 221 -3.48 -12.15 9.39
CA ILE A 221 -3.72 -13.59 9.50
C ILE A 221 -5.11 -13.88 10.09
N HIS A 222 -5.69 -15.00 9.73
CA HIS A 222 -6.83 -15.52 10.46
C HIS A 222 -6.43 -16.82 11.16
N LEU A 223 -6.80 -16.91 12.43
CA LEU A 223 -6.51 -18.02 13.32
C LEU A 223 -7.82 -18.74 13.63
N ALA A 224 -7.88 -20.01 13.27
CA ALA A 224 -9.08 -20.81 13.44
C ALA A 224 -9.35 -21.23 14.90
N ASP A 225 -8.36 -21.08 15.81
CA ASP A 225 -8.48 -21.56 17.19
C ASP A 225 -7.67 -20.68 18.14
N GLU A 226 -8.39 -19.85 18.92
CA GLU A 226 -7.82 -18.83 19.80
C GLU A 226 -6.97 -19.40 20.95
N ARG A 227 -7.26 -20.61 21.43
CA ARG A 227 -6.67 -21.16 22.65
C ARG A 227 -5.37 -21.95 22.44
N SER A 228 -5.16 -22.49 21.24
CA SER A 228 -4.02 -23.39 21.00
C SER A 228 -2.87 -22.74 20.19
N GLU A 229 -2.96 -21.48 19.79
CA GLU A 229 -2.12 -20.93 18.72
C GLU A 229 -1.05 -19.90 19.13
N SER A 230 -1.02 -19.38 20.36
CA SER A 230 -0.01 -18.40 20.76
C SER A 230 1.42 -18.97 20.69
N TRP A 231 1.64 -20.21 21.10
CA TRP A 231 2.94 -20.88 20.99
C TRP A 231 3.27 -21.28 19.53
N LYS A 232 2.26 -21.68 18.77
CA LYS A 232 2.41 -21.98 17.34
C LYS A 232 2.76 -20.71 16.55
N LEU A 233 2.16 -19.58 16.92
CA LEU A 233 2.47 -18.29 16.33
C LEU A 233 3.92 -17.89 16.60
N LYS A 234 4.39 -17.95 17.84
CA LYS A 234 5.80 -17.69 18.20
C LYS A 234 6.78 -18.52 17.37
N ARG A 235 6.47 -19.80 17.16
CA ARG A 235 7.30 -20.67 16.32
C ARG A 235 7.26 -20.27 14.83
N ARG A 236 6.07 -19.87 14.32
CA ARG A 236 5.91 -19.46 12.91
C ARG A 236 6.59 -18.14 12.57
N VAL A 237 6.66 -17.22 13.52
CA VAL A 237 7.39 -15.95 13.36
C VAL A 237 8.88 -16.05 13.70
N GLY A 238 9.41 -17.27 13.97
CA GLY A 238 10.84 -17.46 14.20
C GLY A 238 11.38 -16.82 15.46
N GLY A 239 10.55 -16.71 16.51
CA GLY A 239 10.95 -16.12 17.80
C GLY A 239 10.90 -14.59 17.84
N LEU A 240 10.41 -13.91 16.79
CA LEU A 240 10.19 -12.47 16.84
C LEU A 240 9.23 -12.11 17.98
N ASP A 241 9.58 -11.10 18.76
CA ASP A 241 8.68 -10.53 19.77
C ASP A 241 7.61 -9.69 19.07
N CYS A 242 6.41 -10.24 18.99
CA CYS A 242 5.29 -9.64 18.28
C CYS A 242 4.15 -9.31 19.24
N MET A 243 3.43 -8.25 18.94
CA MET A 243 2.09 -8.01 19.43
C MET A 243 1.08 -8.52 18.39
N VAL A 244 -0.08 -8.95 18.86
CA VAL A 244 -1.20 -9.36 18.01
C VAL A 244 -2.36 -8.42 18.29
N VAL A 245 -2.89 -7.81 17.24
CA VAL A 245 -3.99 -6.85 17.34
C VAL A 245 -5.16 -7.36 16.52
N ALA A 246 -6.32 -7.47 17.15
CA ALA A 246 -7.55 -7.87 16.47
C ALA A 246 -7.92 -6.82 15.42
N PHE A 247 -8.07 -7.23 14.16
CA PHE A 247 -8.52 -6.35 13.10
C PHE A 247 -10.04 -6.38 12.96
N ALA A 248 -10.62 -7.57 12.77
CA ALA A 248 -12.07 -7.76 12.76
C ALA A 248 -12.44 -9.25 12.86
N HIS A 249 -13.67 -9.54 13.26
CA HIS A 249 -14.27 -10.85 12.98
C HIS A 249 -14.94 -10.80 11.61
N TRP A 250 -14.84 -11.87 10.85
CA TRP A 250 -15.46 -12.00 9.53
C TRP A 250 -16.16 -13.35 9.34
N GLU A 251 -17.01 -13.41 8.32
CA GLU A 251 -17.63 -14.66 7.91
C GLU A 251 -16.94 -15.23 6.67
N GLU A 252 -16.47 -16.47 6.78
CA GLU A 252 -15.93 -17.26 5.70
C GLU A 252 -16.89 -18.38 5.31
N GLY A 253 -17.03 -18.63 4.00
CA GLY A 253 -17.99 -19.59 3.48
C GLY A 253 -17.91 -19.75 1.98
N PHE A 254 -18.90 -20.45 1.39
CA PHE A 254 -18.97 -20.58 -0.06
C PHE A 254 -19.54 -19.31 -0.69
N ILE A 255 -18.79 -18.72 -1.60
CA ILE A 255 -19.27 -17.77 -2.60
C ILE A 255 -19.94 -18.60 -3.69
N VAL A 256 -21.18 -18.30 -4.00
CA VAL A 256 -22.00 -19.01 -5.00
C VAL A 256 -22.69 -17.99 -5.93
N ARG A 257 -23.23 -18.41 -7.06
CA ARG A 257 -24.05 -17.51 -7.88
C ARG A 257 -25.24 -16.97 -7.10
N GLN A 258 -25.68 -15.77 -7.48
CA GLN A 258 -26.90 -15.17 -6.95
C GLN A 258 -28.08 -16.16 -6.98
N GLY A 259 -28.81 -16.24 -5.88
CA GLY A 259 -29.91 -17.19 -5.73
C GLY A 259 -29.51 -18.65 -5.52
N ASN A 260 -28.21 -18.97 -5.48
CA ASN A 260 -27.68 -20.30 -5.22
C ASN A 260 -28.35 -21.43 -6.06
N PRO A 261 -28.28 -21.38 -7.39
CA PRO A 261 -29.04 -22.28 -8.28
C PRO A 261 -28.65 -23.76 -8.11
N LYS A 262 -27.46 -24.02 -7.56
CA LYS A 262 -26.99 -25.39 -7.27
C LYS A 262 -27.40 -25.89 -5.89
N LYS A 263 -28.08 -25.04 -5.08
CA LYS A 263 -28.58 -25.37 -3.74
C LYS A 263 -27.47 -25.91 -2.82
N ILE A 264 -26.28 -25.29 -2.88
CA ILE A 264 -25.14 -25.60 -2.02
C ILE A 264 -25.45 -25.07 -0.62
N ARG A 265 -25.41 -25.90 0.41
CA ARG A 265 -25.72 -25.55 1.81
C ARG A 265 -24.59 -25.91 2.77
N ALA A 266 -23.82 -26.95 2.43
CA ALA A 266 -22.77 -27.49 3.26
C ALA A 266 -21.63 -28.06 2.41
N VAL A 267 -20.56 -28.50 3.08
CA VAL A 267 -19.37 -29.08 2.42
C VAL A 267 -19.73 -30.36 1.65
N ASP A 268 -20.70 -31.13 2.11
CA ASP A 268 -21.11 -32.36 1.41
C ASP A 268 -21.67 -32.10 0.02
N ASP A 269 -22.31 -30.96 -0.17
CA ASP A 269 -22.93 -30.62 -1.45
C ASP A 269 -21.92 -30.44 -2.57
N ILE A 270 -20.68 -29.97 -2.26
CA ILE A 270 -19.67 -29.75 -3.30
C ILE A 270 -19.10 -31.05 -3.88
N ALA A 271 -19.37 -32.21 -3.26
CA ALA A 271 -19.00 -33.52 -3.77
C ALA A 271 -19.98 -34.07 -4.81
N LYS A 272 -21.09 -33.37 -5.07
CA LYS A 272 -22.06 -33.76 -6.11
C LYS A 272 -21.44 -33.69 -7.51
N PRO A 273 -21.74 -34.65 -8.41
CA PRO A 273 -21.07 -34.73 -9.70
C PRO A 273 -21.26 -33.50 -10.62
N ASN A 274 -22.35 -32.76 -10.42
CA ASN A 274 -22.71 -31.58 -11.21
C ASN A 274 -22.23 -30.26 -10.62
N ILE A 275 -21.37 -30.30 -9.59
CA ILE A 275 -20.79 -29.13 -8.95
C ILE A 275 -19.29 -29.08 -9.23
N ARG A 276 -18.81 -27.92 -9.66
CA ARG A 276 -17.41 -27.59 -9.82
C ARG A 276 -17.03 -26.43 -8.90
N ILE A 277 -15.96 -26.59 -8.17
CA ILE A 277 -15.44 -25.50 -7.33
C ILE A 277 -14.21 -24.85 -7.96
N VAL A 278 -13.89 -23.64 -7.48
CA VAL A 278 -12.56 -23.04 -7.52
C VAL A 278 -12.01 -23.01 -6.09
N ASN A 279 -10.75 -23.28 -5.94
CA ASN A 279 -10.10 -23.36 -4.64
C ASN A 279 -9.09 -22.24 -4.43
N ARG A 280 -8.66 -22.03 -3.21
CA ARG A 280 -7.56 -21.14 -2.88
C ARG A 280 -6.26 -21.92 -2.86
N GLU A 281 -5.16 -21.19 -3.00
CA GLU A 281 -3.81 -21.72 -2.94
C GLU A 281 -3.54 -22.50 -1.66
N THR A 282 -2.68 -23.51 -1.77
CA THR A 282 -2.25 -24.31 -0.62
C THR A 282 -1.61 -23.42 0.46
N GLY A 283 -2.06 -23.58 1.72
CA GLY A 283 -1.57 -22.79 2.86
C GLY A 283 -2.43 -21.56 3.18
N SER A 284 -3.40 -21.18 2.33
CA SER A 284 -4.41 -20.16 2.69
C SER A 284 -5.38 -20.68 3.76
N GLY A 285 -6.00 -19.75 4.49
CA GLY A 285 -7.00 -20.13 5.49
C GLY A 285 -8.24 -20.74 4.87
N ALA A 286 -8.75 -20.15 3.80
CA ALA A 286 -9.89 -20.65 3.05
C ALA A 286 -9.67 -22.09 2.55
N ARG A 287 -8.46 -22.40 2.08
CA ARG A 287 -8.11 -23.78 1.71
C ARG A 287 -8.13 -24.70 2.93
N ARG A 288 -7.56 -24.29 4.05
CA ARG A 288 -7.60 -25.08 5.29
C ARG A 288 -9.01 -25.28 5.81
N LEU A 289 -9.88 -24.27 5.70
CA LEU A 289 -11.30 -24.39 6.07
C LEU A 289 -11.98 -25.47 5.23
N LEU A 290 -11.82 -25.43 3.92
CA LEU A 290 -12.37 -26.44 3.03
C LEU A 290 -11.83 -27.84 3.33
N ASP A 291 -10.51 -27.98 3.48
CA ASP A 291 -9.86 -29.27 3.71
C ASP A 291 -10.32 -29.89 5.04
N ARG A 292 -10.47 -29.10 6.12
CA ARG A 292 -11.04 -29.56 7.39
C ARG A 292 -12.49 -30.00 7.24
N GLY A 293 -13.30 -29.23 6.49
CA GLY A 293 -14.69 -29.60 6.24
C GLY A 293 -14.82 -30.92 5.47
N LEU A 294 -14.01 -31.11 4.43
CA LEU A 294 -13.96 -32.38 3.67
C LEU A 294 -13.51 -33.54 4.55
N GLN A 295 -12.47 -33.35 5.37
CA GLN A 295 -12.00 -34.37 6.29
C GLN A 295 -13.08 -34.75 7.31
N ALA A 296 -13.78 -33.79 7.91
CA ALA A 296 -14.85 -34.02 8.85
C ALA A 296 -16.03 -34.77 8.23
N ALA A 297 -16.32 -34.52 6.94
CA ALA A 297 -17.36 -35.21 6.18
C ALA A 297 -16.89 -36.56 5.59
N GLY A 298 -15.63 -36.98 5.79
CA GLY A 298 -15.09 -38.21 5.21
C GLY A 298 -15.00 -38.19 3.68
N ILE A 299 -14.90 -36.98 3.06
CA ILE A 299 -14.91 -36.81 1.62
C ILE A 299 -13.46 -36.64 1.12
N SER A 300 -13.06 -37.54 0.19
CA SER A 300 -11.77 -37.40 -0.49
C SER A 300 -11.76 -36.20 -1.41
N SER A 301 -10.72 -35.37 -1.34
CA SER A 301 -10.52 -34.25 -2.27
C SER A 301 -10.45 -34.65 -3.73
N ALA A 302 -10.07 -35.88 -4.04
CA ALA A 302 -10.06 -36.45 -5.40
C ALA A 302 -11.48 -36.53 -6.04
N ARG A 303 -12.55 -36.56 -5.22
CA ARG A 303 -13.95 -36.55 -5.68
C ARG A 303 -14.45 -35.16 -6.05
N ILE A 304 -13.75 -34.10 -5.66
CA ILE A 304 -14.19 -32.71 -5.84
C ILE A 304 -13.70 -32.18 -7.17
N LYS A 305 -14.62 -31.89 -8.09
CA LYS A 305 -14.29 -31.25 -9.36
C LYS A 305 -13.80 -29.83 -9.13
N GLY A 306 -12.64 -29.49 -9.69
CA GLY A 306 -12.03 -28.18 -9.54
C GLY A 306 -11.22 -27.99 -8.26
N TYR A 307 -11.03 -29.05 -7.43
CA TYR A 307 -10.23 -28.94 -6.21
C TYR A 307 -8.80 -28.43 -6.45
N ARG A 308 -8.22 -28.70 -7.64
CA ARG A 308 -6.89 -28.26 -8.05
C ARG A 308 -6.90 -26.95 -8.85
N ASP A 309 -8.08 -26.40 -9.14
CA ASP A 309 -8.23 -25.11 -9.83
C ASP A 309 -8.00 -24.01 -8.79
N GLU A 310 -6.76 -23.55 -8.64
CA GLU A 310 -6.33 -22.63 -7.57
C GLU A 310 -6.30 -21.19 -8.05
N VAL A 311 -6.67 -20.27 -7.14
CA VAL A 311 -6.58 -18.82 -7.27
C VAL A 311 -6.00 -18.20 -5.99
N LEU A 312 -5.45 -16.97 -6.10
CA LEU A 312 -4.67 -16.34 -5.02
C LEU A 312 -5.51 -15.43 -4.12
N THR A 313 -6.70 -14.99 -4.55
CA THR A 313 -7.49 -14.01 -3.81
C THR A 313 -8.96 -14.40 -3.71
N HIS A 314 -9.67 -13.86 -2.71
CA HIS A 314 -11.12 -14.03 -2.60
C HIS A 314 -11.86 -13.37 -3.77
N LEU A 315 -11.32 -12.28 -4.34
CA LEU A 315 -11.87 -11.64 -5.55
C LEU A 315 -11.78 -12.55 -6.77
N GLU A 316 -10.69 -13.27 -6.94
CA GLU A 316 -10.55 -14.23 -8.04
C GLU A 316 -11.51 -15.42 -7.88
N VAL A 317 -11.78 -15.86 -6.63
CA VAL A 317 -12.85 -16.83 -6.38
C VAL A 317 -14.20 -16.29 -6.88
N ALA A 318 -14.55 -15.07 -6.48
CA ALA A 318 -15.79 -14.43 -6.91
C ALA A 318 -15.87 -14.26 -8.43
N ALA A 319 -14.78 -13.83 -9.05
CA ALA A 319 -14.70 -13.68 -10.52
C ALA A 319 -14.92 -15.00 -11.26
N ARG A 320 -14.35 -16.12 -10.79
CA ARG A 320 -14.57 -17.45 -11.37
C ARG A 320 -16.02 -17.90 -11.23
N VAL A 321 -16.64 -17.66 -10.08
CA VAL A 321 -18.05 -17.98 -9.85
C VAL A 321 -18.97 -17.10 -10.72
N GLN A 322 -18.70 -15.82 -10.80
CA GLN A 322 -19.45 -14.86 -11.60
C GLN A 322 -19.39 -15.21 -13.10
N ALA A 323 -18.20 -15.56 -13.59
CA ALA A 323 -17.99 -15.99 -14.97
C ALA A 323 -18.58 -17.39 -15.30
N GLY A 324 -19.09 -18.12 -14.30
CA GLY A 324 -19.61 -19.47 -14.47
C GLY A 324 -18.56 -20.55 -14.70
N LEU A 325 -17.31 -20.24 -14.41
CA LEU A 325 -16.19 -21.20 -14.50
C LEU A 325 -16.17 -22.13 -13.27
N ALA A 326 -16.80 -21.73 -12.20
CA ALA A 326 -17.06 -22.53 -11.01
C ALA A 326 -18.48 -22.28 -10.47
N ASP A 327 -19.05 -23.25 -9.77
CA ASP A 327 -20.34 -23.14 -9.09
C ASP A 327 -20.17 -22.55 -7.68
N ALA A 328 -19.03 -22.80 -7.03
CA ALA A 328 -18.70 -22.31 -5.70
C ALA A 328 -17.18 -22.20 -5.50
N GLY A 329 -16.80 -21.44 -4.48
CA GLY A 329 -15.45 -21.42 -3.91
C GLY A 329 -15.45 -20.79 -2.52
N VAL A 330 -14.48 -21.14 -1.67
CA VAL A 330 -14.41 -20.59 -0.31
C VAL A 330 -13.85 -19.16 -0.36
N GLY A 331 -14.58 -18.25 0.27
CA GLY A 331 -14.18 -16.85 0.38
C GLY A 331 -14.93 -16.14 1.50
N VAL A 332 -14.80 -14.82 1.56
CA VAL A 332 -15.39 -13.98 2.60
C VAL A 332 -16.70 -13.36 2.12
N ARG A 333 -17.65 -13.14 3.05
CA ARG A 333 -18.99 -12.59 2.75
C ARG A 333 -18.90 -11.24 2.05
N SER A 334 -18.02 -10.36 2.50
CA SER A 334 -17.86 -9.02 1.93
C SER A 334 -17.59 -9.04 0.43
N VAL A 335 -16.74 -9.97 -0.03
CA VAL A 335 -16.44 -10.13 -1.46
C VAL A 335 -17.67 -10.65 -2.23
N ALA A 336 -18.41 -11.60 -1.67
CA ALA A 336 -19.65 -12.06 -2.29
C ALA A 336 -20.66 -10.90 -2.42
N THR A 337 -20.83 -10.09 -1.38
CA THR A 337 -21.73 -8.93 -1.35
C THR A 337 -21.37 -7.91 -2.41
N ILE A 338 -20.09 -7.49 -2.48
CA ILE A 338 -19.62 -6.49 -3.45
C ILE A 338 -19.79 -6.97 -4.90
N CYS A 339 -19.56 -8.27 -5.13
CA CYS A 339 -19.71 -8.86 -6.48
C CYS A 339 -21.16 -9.25 -6.82
N GLY A 340 -22.15 -8.97 -5.97
CA GLY A 340 -23.55 -9.32 -6.23
C GLY A 340 -23.79 -10.82 -6.26
N LEU A 341 -23.00 -11.61 -5.53
CA LEU A 341 -23.06 -13.06 -5.46
C LEU A 341 -23.79 -13.55 -4.22
N GLY A 342 -24.24 -14.80 -4.22
CA GLY A 342 -24.77 -15.48 -3.04
C GLY A 342 -23.65 -15.96 -2.12
N PHE A 343 -24.00 -16.13 -0.85
CA PHE A 343 -23.06 -16.59 0.17
C PHE A 343 -23.68 -17.65 1.08
N VAL A 344 -22.93 -18.71 1.33
CA VAL A 344 -23.30 -19.78 2.27
C VAL A 344 -22.27 -19.80 3.40
N PRO A 345 -22.62 -19.36 4.62
CA PRO A 345 -21.67 -19.26 5.71
C PRO A 345 -21.20 -20.64 6.17
N LEU A 346 -19.91 -20.78 6.42
CA LEU A 346 -19.31 -21.99 6.99
C LEU A 346 -18.74 -21.74 8.37
N GLN A 347 -18.04 -20.62 8.58
CA GLN A 347 -17.36 -20.31 9.82
C GLN A 347 -17.25 -18.81 10.04
N ARG A 348 -17.24 -18.39 11.32
CA ARG A 348 -16.75 -17.08 11.75
C ARG A 348 -15.33 -17.22 12.24
N GLU A 349 -14.45 -16.33 11.82
CA GLU A 349 -13.06 -16.29 12.23
C GLU A 349 -12.66 -14.87 12.61
N ARG A 350 -11.64 -14.74 13.46
CA ARG A 350 -11.02 -13.46 13.74
C ARG A 350 -9.82 -13.28 12.82
N TYR A 351 -9.72 -12.11 12.23
CA TYR A 351 -8.57 -11.66 11.46
C TYR A 351 -7.74 -10.74 12.34
N ASP A 352 -6.45 -11.04 12.46
CA ASP A 352 -5.53 -10.35 13.36
C ASP A 352 -4.34 -9.79 12.58
N PHE A 353 -3.79 -8.67 13.07
CA PHE A 353 -2.50 -8.15 12.67
C PHE A 353 -1.42 -8.62 13.63
N VAL A 354 -0.40 -9.29 13.09
CA VAL A 354 0.82 -9.68 13.81
C VAL A 354 1.89 -8.65 13.51
N ILE A 355 2.34 -7.95 14.54
CA ILE A 355 3.21 -6.78 14.45
C ILE A 355 4.45 -7.04 15.31
N PRO A 356 5.66 -7.12 14.73
CA PRO A 356 6.89 -7.11 15.51
C PRO A 356 6.97 -5.84 16.36
N LYS A 357 7.26 -5.98 17.66
CA LYS A 357 7.35 -4.83 18.58
C LYS A 357 8.40 -3.81 18.14
N ILE A 358 9.47 -4.27 17.51
CA ILE A 358 10.49 -3.38 16.94
C ILE A 358 9.90 -2.45 15.87
N HIS A 359 9.01 -2.93 15.00
CA HIS A 359 8.35 -2.10 14.01
C HIS A 359 7.39 -1.09 14.66
N TYR A 360 6.64 -1.53 15.69
CA TYR A 360 5.76 -0.63 16.45
C TYR A 360 6.52 0.50 17.15
N GLN A 361 7.73 0.22 17.62
CA GLN A 361 8.59 1.21 18.29
C GLN A 361 9.25 2.17 17.29
N SER A 362 9.71 1.66 16.14
CA SER A 362 10.53 2.43 15.19
C SER A 362 9.73 3.15 14.10
N LEU A 363 8.47 2.77 13.86
CA LEU A 363 7.63 3.30 12.78
C LEU A 363 6.42 4.07 13.36
N PRO A 364 6.48 5.40 13.49
CA PRO A 364 5.35 6.20 13.99
C PRO A 364 4.06 5.99 13.19
N ASP A 365 4.17 5.83 11.87
CA ASP A 365 3.03 5.64 10.97
C ASP A 365 2.26 4.34 11.26
N LEU A 366 2.88 3.36 11.93
CA LEU A 366 2.21 2.14 12.37
C LEU A 366 1.25 2.40 13.55
N ARG A 367 1.55 3.37 14.41
CA ARG A 367 0.63 3.80 15.47
C ARG A 367 -0.60 4.49 14.86
N ASN A 368 -0.37 5.33 13.83
CA ASN A 368 -1.47 5.97 13.10
C ASN A 368 -2.41 4.96 12.46
N LEU A 369 -1.89 3.84 11.94
CA LEU A 369 -2.73 2.74 11.46
C LEU A 369 -3.61 2.19 12.57
N LEU A 370 -3.05 1.93 13.75
CA LEU A 370 -3.82 1.38 14.89
C LEU A 370 -4.88 2.37 15.38
N ASP A 371 -4.58 3.66 15.40
CA ASP A 371 -5.54 4.71 15.75
C ASP A 371 -6.68 4.81 14.72
N VAL A 372 -6.35 4.67 13.44
CA VAL A 372 -7.32 4.71 12.35
C VAL A 372 -8.30 3.54 12.43
N ILE A 373 -7.83 2.31 12.64
CA ILE A 373 -8.71 1.13 12.64
C ILE A 373 -9.68 1.10 13.82
N VAL A 374 -9.36 1.74 14.95
CA VAL A 374 -10.30 1.88 16.08
C VAL A 374 -11.30 3.01 15.87
N GLY A 375 -11.07 3.88 14.90
CA GLY A 375 -11.91 5.02 14.57
C GLY A 375 -13.33 4.61 14.14
N LYS A 376 -14.35 5.39 14.54
CA LYS A 376 -15.75 5.12 14.23
C LYS A 376 -16.02 5.04 12.72
N SER A 377 -15.41 5.93 11.93
CA SER A 377 -15.61 5.98 10.46
C SER A 377 -15.11 4.72 9.78
N PHE A 378 -13.90 4.25 10.13
CA PHE A 378 -13.33 3.03 9.58
C PHE A 378 -14.20 1.81 9.93
N ARG A 379 -14.57 1.67 11.22
CA ARG A 379 -15.38 0.55 11.69
C ARG A 379 -16.75 0.50 11.01
N ALA A 380 -17.42 1.64 10.89
CA ALA A 380 -18.71 1.75 10.21
C ALA A 380 -18.61 1.38 8.72
N GLU A 381 -17.55 1.85 8.02
CA GLU A 381 -17.34 1.52 6.61
C GLU A 381 -17.02 0.02 6.43
N LEU A 382 -16.20 -0.55 7.30
CA LEU A 382 -15.86 -1.98 7.25
C LEU A 382 -17.09 -2.86 7.49
N GLU A 383 -17.94 -2.52 8.47
CA GLU A 383 -19.19 -3.24 8.75
C GLU A 383 -20.20 -3.11 7.60
N ALA A 384 -20.23 -1.97 6.91
CA ALA A 384 -21.10 -1.74 5.76
C ALA A 384 -20.80 -2.64 4.55
N LEU A 385 -19.60 -3.20 4.45
CA LEU A 385 -19.28 -4.23 3.45
C LEU A 385 -20.07 -5.53 3.66
N GLY A 386 -20.57 -5.74 4.87
CA GLY A 386 -21.25 -6.97 5.28
C GLY A 386 -20.30 -8.10 5.70
N GLY A 387 -20.72 -8.83 6.73
CA GLY A 387 -19.97 -9.98 7.25
C GLY A 387 -18.80 -9.64 8.18
N TYR A 388 -18.58 -8.35 8.48
CA TYR A 388 -17.61 -7.91 9.49
C TYR A 388 -18.29 -7.57 10.82
N ASP A 389 -17.53 -7.80 11.89
CA ASP A 389 -17.86 -7.38 13.25
C ASP A 389 -16.61 -6.77 13.88
N THR A 390 -16.68 -5.49 14.19
CA THR A 390 -15.53 -4.68 14.62
C THR A 390 -15.47 -4.46 16.13
N ARG A 391 -16.26 -5.15 16.95
CA ARG A 391 -16.32 -4.91 18.40
C ARG A 391 -15.00 -5.13 19.14
N ASP A 392 -14.12 -5.99 18.62
CA ASP A 392 -12.79 -6.26 19.16
C ASP A 392 -11.65 -5.56 18.42
N THR A 393 -11.95 -4.78 17.38
CA THR A 393 -10.94 -4.10 16.56
C THR A 393 -10.04 -3.20 17.41
N GLY A 394 -8.72 -3.37 17.25
CA GLY A 394 -7.68 -2.65 17.98
C GLY A 394 -7.30 -3.27 19.33
N LYS A 395 -7.99 -4.30 19.81
CA LYS A 395 -7.60 -4.99 21.06
C LYS A 395 -6.32 -5.81 20.84
N VAL A 396 -5.40 -5.72 21.78
CA VAL A 396 -4.24 -6.61 21.85
C VAL A 396 -4.69 -7.94 22.43
N VAL A 397 -4.37 -9.04 21.76
CA VAL A 397 -4.86 -10.38 22.07
C VAL A 397 -3.74 -11.38 22.31
#